data_62b8f8cbff29f312b8a131f221636d66
#
_entry.id   62b8f8cbff29f312b8a131f221636d66
#
_cell.length_a   1.000
_cell.length_b   1.000
_cell.length_c   1.000
_cell.angle_alpha   90.00
_cell.angle_beta   90.00
_cell.angle_gamma   90.00
#
_symmetry.space_group_name_H-M   'P 1'
#
loop_
_entity.id
_entity.type
_entity.pdbx_description
1 polymer ?
#
loop_
_entity_poly.entity_id
_entity_poly.type
_entity_poly.pdbx_seq_one_letter_code
_entity_poly.pdbx_strand_id
1 'polypeptide(L)'
;LWLMRNPVQGRSIEYADNRISLYAAQHGKCAVTGSIMEAHEIHCHHRKPIAKGGTDEYGNLVLISAPVHKLIHASDMATIKFYLNLLNLDSTQILKLNKFREMAELPLID
;
A
#
# COMPACT_ATOMS: atom_id res chain seq x y z
N LEU A 1 -8.49 12.57 13.76
CA LEU A 1 -7.93 11.42 13.06
C LEU A 1 -6.43 11.31 13.30
N TRP A 2 -5.96 10.09 13.42
CA TRP A 2 -4.54 9.82 13.65
C TRP A 2 -3.65 10.44 12.57
N LEU A 3 -4.01 10.27 11.29
CA LEU A 3 -3.24 10.79 10.17
C LEU A 3 -3.12 12.32 10.20
N MET A 4 -4.15 13.02 10.69
CA MET A 4 -4.13 14.47 10.81
C MET A 4 -3.24 14.93 11.95
N ARG A 5 -3.17 14.15 13.04
CA ARG A 5 -2.38 14.47 14.21
C ARG A 5 -0.90 14.11 14.07
N ASN A 6 -0.60 13.22 13.12
CA ASN A 6 0.74 12.68 12.96
C ASN A 6 1.19 12.85 11.50
N PRO A 7 1.47 14.09 11.08
CA PRO A 7 1.94 14.34 9.72
C PRO A 7 3.33 13.73 9.52
N VAL A 8 3.60 13.28 8.30
CA VAL A 8 4.91 12.73 7.95
C VAL A 8 5.87 13.86 7.69
N GLN A 9 6.93 13.95 8.49
CA GLN A 9 7.94 15.00 8.37
C GLN A 9 8.73 14.87 7.06
N GLY A 10 9.04 16.01 6.44
CA GLY A 10 9.82 16.04 5.21
C GLY A 10 9.06 15.64 3.96
N ARG A 11 7.76 15.36 4.06
CA ARG A 11 6.92 15.04 2.91
C ARG A 11 6.17 16.27 2.44
N SER A 12 5.71 16.24 1.18
CA SER A 12 4.96 17.33 0.61
C SER A 12 3.61 17.54 1.29
N ILE A 13 3.06 18.77 1.19
CA ILE A 13 1.71 19.06 1.65
C ILE A 13 0.71 18.20 0.86
N GLU A 14 0.92 18.05 -0.44
CA GLU A 14 0.11 17.20 -1.30
C GLU A 14 0.06 15.76 -0.78
N TYR A 15 1.21 15.21 -0.41
CA TYR A 15 1.29 13.86 0.15
C TYR A 15 0.45 13.73 1.42
N ALA A 16 0.62 14.68 2.34
CA ALA A 16 -0.09 14.68 3.62
C ALA A 16 -1.61 14.79 3.42
N ASP A 17 -2.05 15.71 2.55
CA ASP A 17 -3.46 15.92 2.26
C ASP A 17 -4.06 14.69 1.59
N ASN A 18 -3.35 14.09 0.64
CA ASN A 18 -3.82 12.91 -0.08
C ASN A 18 -3.95 11.69 0.84
N ARG A 19 -3.06 11.53 1.82
CA ARG A 19 -3.18 10.47 2.81
C ARG A 19 -4.49 10.57 3.57
N ILE A 20 -4.86 11.78 4.00
CA ILE A 20 -6.11 12.02 4.73
C ILE A 20 -7.31 11.73 3.84
N SER A 21 -7.28 12.22 2.60
CA SER A 21 -8.37 12.00 1.63
C SER A 21 -8.55 10.52 1.31
N LEU A 22 -7.44 9.78 1.14
CA LEU A 22 -7.48 8.34 0.90
C LEU A 22 -8.02 7.56 2.09
N TYR A 23 -7.66 7.97 3.29
CA TYR A 23 -8.17 7.33 4.50
C TYR A 23 -9.70 7.41 4.53
N ALA A 24 -10.25 8.58 4.25
CA ALA A 24 -11.70 8.77 4.17
C ALA A 24 -12.29 7.96 3.01
N ALA A 25 -11.70 8.03 1.82
CA ALA A 25 -12.20 7.33 0.63
C ALA A 25 -12.17 5.82 0.79
N GLN A 26 -11.17 5.28 1.46
CA GLN A 26 -11.02 3.84 1.70
C GLN A 26 -11.70 3.37 2.98
N HIS A 27 -12.34 4.27 3.74
CA HIS A 27 -13.00 3.96 5.00
C HIS A 27 -12.04 3.26 6.00
N GLY A 28 -10.78 3.65 6.00
CA GLY A 28 -9.75 3.06 6.85
C GLY A 28 -9.39 1.62 6.50
N LYS A 29 -9.78 1.13 5.33
CA LYS A 29 -9.57 -0.26 4.91
C LYS A 29 -8.39 -0.37 3.95
N CYS A 30 -7.64 -1.48 4.08
CA CYS A 30 -6.56 -1.80 3.16
C CYS A 30 -7.11 -2.03 1.75
N ALA A 31 -6.47 -1.43 0.74
CA ALA A 31 -6.93 -1.52 -0.64
C ALA A 31 -6.87 -2.95 -1.21
N VAL A 32 -6.04 -3.81 -0.66
CA VAL A 32 -5.91 -5.20 -1.12
C VAL A 32 -6.81 -6.14 -0.33
N THR A 33 -6.72 -6.11 1.00
CA THR A 33 -7.45 -7.06 1.85
C THR A 33 -8.88 -6.65 2.16
N GLY A 34 -9.18 -5.37 2.10
CA GLY A 34 -10.48 -4.84 2.51
C GLY A 34 -10.69 -4.82 4.03
N SER A 35 -9.69 -5.19 4.80
CA SER A 35 -9.77 -5.20 6.25
C SER A 35 -9.45 -3.83 6.84
N ILE A 36 -10.11 -3.50 7.94
CA ILE A 36 -9.83 -2.25 8.65
C ILE A 36 -8.38 -2.29 9.16
N MET A 37 -7.66 -1.22 8.91
CA MET A 37 -6.27 -1.09 9.35
C MET A 37 -6.20 -0.32 10.65
N GLU A 38 -5.37 -0.79 11.58
CA GLU A 38 -5.03 0.00 12.75
C GLU A 38 -4.04 1.09 12.35
N ALA A 39 -4.07 2.21 13.09
CA ALA A 39 -3.28 3.39 12.73
C ALA A 39 -1.80 3.10 12.46
N HIS A 40 -1.19 2.24 13.29
CA HIS A 40 0.23 1.90 13.14
C HIS A 40 0.54 1.01 11.94
N GLU A 41 -0.48 0.42 11.31
CA GLU A 41 -0.33 -0.47 10.17
C GLU A 41 -0.51 0.23 8.82
N ILE A 42 -0.94 1.49 8.84
CA ILE A 42 -1.29 2.20 7.60
C ILE A 42 -0.03 2.67 6.89
N HIS A 43 0.16 2.17 5.68
CA HIS A 43 1.24 2.61 4.79
C HIS A 43 0.65 3.29 3.57
N CYS A 44 1.20 4.43 3.20
CA CYS A 44 0.83 5.12 1.96
C CYS A 44 1.80 4.66 0.86
N HIS A 45 1.30 3.84 -0.03
CA HIS A 45 2.09 3.24 -1.11
C HIS A 45 2.01 4.08 -2.37
N HIS A 46 3.16 4.31 -3.01
CA HIS A 46 3.23 4.91 -4.34
C HIS A 46 3.05 3.80 -5.37
N ARG A 47 1.97 3.86 -6.15
CA ARG A 47 1.69 2.85 -7.19
C ARG A 47 2.85 2.75 -8.16
N LYS A 48 3.28 3.90 -8.70
CA LYS A 48 4.54 4.02 -9.44
C LYS A 48 5.56 4.56 -8.45
N PRO A 49 6.67 3.83 -8.21
CA PRO A 49 7.68 4.27 -7.25
C PRO A 49 8.28 5.64 -7.60
N ILE A 50 8.59 6.41 -6.58
CA ILE A 50 9.24 7.72 -6.73
C ILE A 50 10.53 7.57 -7.57
N ALA A 51 11.32 6.53 -7.28
CA ALA A 51 12.57 6.26 -7.99
C ALA A 51 12.36 6.00 -9.49
N LYS A 52 11.14 5.69 -9.91
CA LYS A 52 10.77 5.42 -11.31
C LYS A 52 9.91 6.51 -11.92
N GLY A 53 9.91 7.69 -11.30
CA GLY A 53 9.17 8.85 -11.79
C GLY A 53 7.77 9.00 -11.22
N GLY A 54 7.42 8.26 -10.19
CA GLY A 54 6.14 8.40 -9.50
C GLY A 54 6.05 9.71 -8.74
N THR A 55 4.83 10.17 -8.49
CA THR A 55 4.54 11.44 -7.83
C THR A 55 3.70 11.23 -6.57
N ASP A 56 3.47 12.33 -5.83
CA ASP A 56 2.59 12.35 -4.66
C ASP A 56 1.14 12.68 -5.03
N GLU A 57 0.80 12.64 -6.33
CA GLU A 57 -0.58 12.86 -6.78
C GLU A 57 -1.52 11.80 -6.22
N TYR A 58 -2.76 12.21 -5.97
CA TYR A 58 -3.79 11.33 -5.39
C TYR A 58 -3.91 10.00 -6.14
N GLY A 59 -3.93 10.04 -7.47
CA GLY A 59 -4.06 8.84 -8.30
C GLY A 59 -2.86 7.89 -8.23
N ASN A 60 -1.72 8.34 -7.73
CA ASN A 60 -0.53 7.51 -7.58
C ASN A 60 -0.36 6.95 -6.16
N LEU A 61 -1.25 7.30 -5.25
CA LEU A 61 -1.16 6.88 -3.85
C LEU A 61 -2.30 5.94 -3.50
N VAL A 62 -2.04 5.05 -2.56
CA VAL A 62 -3.04 4.13 -2.04
C VAL A 62 -2.64 3.73 -0.62
N LEU A 63 -3.61 3.54 0.26
CA LEU A 63 -3.33 3.07 1.62
C LEU A 63 -3.45 1.55 1.68
N ILE A 64 -2.44 0.92 2.23
CA ILE A 64 -2.35 -0.52 2.41
C ILE A 64 -1.78 -0.83 3.78
N SER A 65 -2.01 -2.04 4.26
CA SER A 65 -1.43 -2.47 5.53
C SER A 65 0.06 -2.77 5.38
N ALA A 66 0.79 -2.69 6.49
CA ALA A 66 2.23 -2.96 6.49
C ALA A 66 2.59 -4.34 5.90
N PRO A 67 1.90 -5.44 6.26
CA PRO A 67 2.19 -6.75 5.66
C PRO A 67 1.96 -6.78 4.15
N VAL A 68 0.88 -6.14 3.66
CA VAL A 68 0.62 -6.05 2.22
C VAL A 68 1.73 -5.27 1.52
N HIS A 69 2.18 -4.17 2.13
CA HIS A 69 3.26 -3.36 1.58
C HIS A 69 4.56 -4.17 1.47
N LYS A 70 4.87 -4.97 2.49
CA LYS A 70 6.02 -5.88 2.45
C LYS A 70 5.89 -6.87 1.30
N LEU A 71 4.71 -7.45 1.11
CA LEU A 71 4.47 -8.43 0.04
C LEU A 71 4.55 -7.80 -1.35
N ILE A 72 4.09 -6.57 -1.51
CA ILE A 72 4.20 -5.86 -2.79
C ILE A 72 5.66 -5.70 -3.21
N HIS A 73 6.55 -5.42 -2.27
CA HIS A 73 7.95 -5.15 -2.57
C HIS A 73 8.89 -6.35 -2.40
N ALA A 74 8.39 -7.49 -1.92
CA ALA A 74 9.20 -8.67 -1.71
C ALA A 74 9.69 -9.25 -3.04
N SER A 75 10.97 -9.63 -3.09
CA SER A 75 11.58 -10.24 -4.27
C SER A 75 12.10 -11.66 -4.02
N ASP A 76 12.34 -12.04 -2.78
CA ASP A 76 12.81 -13.39 -2.46
C ASP A 76 11.65 -14.30 -2.06
N MET A 77 11.74 -15.57 -2.43
CA MET A 77 10.66 -16.53 -2.21
C MET A 77 10.32 -16.75 -0.74
N ALA A 78 11.31 -16.70 0.15
CA ALA A 78 11.04 -16.91 1.58
C ALA A 78 10.15 -15.83 2.15
N THR A 79 10.43 -14.57 1.82
CA THR A 79 9.61 -13.43 2.25
C THR A 79 8.21 -13.48 1.63
N ILE A 80 8.13 -13.79 0.34
CA ILE A 80 6.85 -13.92 -0.37
C ILE A 80 5.98 -14.98 0.30
N LYS A 81 6.53 -16.17 0.54
CA LYS A 81 5.80 -17.26 1.18
C LYS A 81 5.34 -16.89 2.59
N PHE A 82 6.21 -16.24 3.36
CA PHE A 82 5.88 -15.82 4.71
C PHE A 82 4.64 -14.92 4.72
N TYR A 83 4.64 -13.88 3.90
CA TYR A 83 3.51 -12.92 3.89
C TYR A 83 2.26 -13.47 3.20
N LEU A 84 2.40 -14.34 2.19
CA LEU A 84 1.25 -15.02 1.62
C LEU A 84 0.54 -15.88 2.67
N ASN A 85 1.30 -16.61 3.47
CA ASN A 85 0.72 -17.41 4.54
C ASN A 85 0.09 -16.56 5.64
N LEU A 86 0.74 -15.47 6.01
CA LEU A 86 0.24 -14.56 7.02
C LEU A 86 -1.08 -13.92 6.61
N LEU A 87 -1.16 -13.45 5.37
CA LEU A 87 -2.31 -12.70 4.87
C LEU A 87 -3.45 -13.58 4.37
N ASN A 88 -3.15 -14.81 3.93
CA ASN A 88 -4.13 -15.75 3.41
C ASN A 88 -5.08 -15.11 2.39
N LEU A 89 -4.51 -14.51 1.35
CA LEU A 89 -5.26 -13.80 0.32
C LEU A 89 -6.06 -14.74 -0.58
N ASP A 90 -7.27 -14.31 -0.96
CA ASP A 90 -8.04 -15.01 -1.98
C ASP A 90 -7.57 -14.61 -3.38
N SER A 91 -8.15 -15.23 -4.42
CA SER A 91 -7.74 -15.00 -5.80
C SER A 91 -7.97 -13.56 -6.26
N THR A 92 -9.04 -12.93 -5.80
CA THR A 92 -9.34 -11.52 -6.14
C THR A 92 -8.33 -10.59 -5.50
N GLN A 93 -7.96 -10.86 -4.26
CA GLN A 93 -6.96 -10.07 -3.54
C GLN A 93 -5.57 -10.22 -4.16
N ILE A 94 -5.21 -11.42 -4.60
CA ILE A 94 -3.94 -11.66 -5.31
C ILE A 94 -3.90 -10.89 -6.62
N LEU A 95 -5.02 -10.80 -7.35
CA LEU A 95 -5.08 -9.99 -8.56
C LEU A 95 -4.80 -8.51 -8.25
N LYS A 96 -5.38 -7.98 -7.19
CA LYS A 96 -5.11 -6.60 -6.75
C LYS A 96 -3.65 -6.41 -6.37
N LEU A 97 -3.11 -7.35 -5.61
CA LEU A 97 -1.70 -7.33 -5.21
C LEU A 97 -0.80 -7.29 -6.45
N ASN A 98 -1.08 -8.13 -7.42
CA ASN A 98 -0.27 -8.24 -8.63
C ASN A 98 -0.31 -6.98 -9.49
N LYS A 99 -1.42 -6.25 -9.50
CA LYS A 99 -1.48 -4.96 -10.18
C LYS A 99 -0.48 -3.97 -9.56
N PHE A 100 -0.37 -3.96 -8.25
CA PHE A 100 0.62 -3.11 -7.58
C PHE A 100 2.03 -3.57 -7.86
N ARG A 101 2.28 -4.87 -7.86
CA ARG A 101 3.61 -5.40 -8.19
C ARG A 101 4.01 -5.07 -9.63
N GLU A 102 3.07 -5.19 -10.57
CA GLU A 102 3.33 -4.84 -11.97
C GLU A 102 3.70 -3.37 -12.12
N MET A 103 2.99 -2.46 -11.45
CA MET A 103 3.31 -1.04 -11.50
C MET A 103 4.66 -0.71 -10.86
N ALA A 104 5.11 -1.54 -9.93
CA ALA A 104 6.45 -1.44 -9.33
C ALA A 104 7.50 -2.21 -10.13
N GLU A 105 7.13 -2.77 -11.29
CA GLU A 105 8.00 -3.54 -12.18
C GLU A 105 8.56 -4.79 -11.51
N LEU A 106 7.74 -5.45 -10.71
CA LEU A 106 8.10 -6.71 -10.05
C LEU A 106 7.32 -7.88 -10.66
N PRO A 107 7.89 -9.11 -10.63
CA PRO A 107 7.20 -10.28 -11.15
C PRO A 107 5.88 -10.54 -10.42
N LEU A 108 4.90 -11.09 -11.14
CA LEU A 108 3.63 -11.45 -10.54
C LEU A 108 3.76 -12.67 -9.64
N ILE A 109 2.90 -12.73 -8.64
CA ILE A 109 2.82 -13.86 -7.71
C ILE A 109 1.65 -14.73 -8.14
N ASP A 110 1.88 -16.02 -8.21
CA ASP A 110 0.85 -16.99 -8.60
C ASP A 110 -0.09 -17.36 -7.44
#